data_aa1b0b43f8cafcdc853764e8f52806b4
#
_entry.id   aa1b0b43f8cafcdc853764e8f52806b4
#
_cell.length_a   1.000
_cell.length_b   1.000
_cell.length_c   1.000
_cell.angle_alpha   90.00
_cell.angle_beta   90.00
_cell.angle_gamma   90.00
#
_symmetry.space_group_name_H-M   'P 1'
#
loop_
_entity.id
_entity.type
_entity.pdbx_description
1 polymer ?
#
loop_
_entity_poly.entity_id
_entity_poly.type
_entity_poly.pdbx_seq_one_letter_code
_entity_poly.pdbx_strand_id
1 'polypeptide(L)'
;MRPFHLTMVLTAGIVILASVGSAQNAPTAGPYKVLKTVKVGGIGGFDYISADSEGRRLYIPRSGAMGQLTVFNLDTLEPAGTIDTVKSGGAVVDPKSGHGFSTTKPITMWDMHTLQVVKSIDVDSRPDGIMFDPFNERIWVLSHTAPYATVIDAKEGTVVGTVAELDARGTAEQAVSDGKGTVYVNVSDKGGVAVVDAKSLKLTHYYDVSAKGVHGSGMAYDAKNHVIVAYMRDPAPVVVILNADNGNIITTLPTGAGVDTVAFNPATMEVISGEAAGTMTIIKEDSPTDFVIEQTLKTMVGAKTIAFDSKTGHVLTMAAEYGPSPADAPAGAAGRGGRGPMIPSSFSILMVGR
;
A
#
# COMPACT_ATOMS: atom_id res chain seq x y z
N MET A 1 -16.44 -78.79 21.01
CA MET A 1 -16.75 -77.44 20.54
C MET A 1 -15.85 -76.48 21.32
N ARG A 2 -14.86 -75.84 20.61
CA ARG A 2 -13.96 -74.83 21.21
C ARG A 2 -14.34 -73.47 20.59
N PRO A 3 -14.47 -72.39 21.37
CA PRO A 3 -14.75 -71.09 20.80
C PRO A 3 -13.46 -70.46 20.28
N PHE A 4 -13.54 -69.90 19.04
CA PHE A 4 -12.53 -69.00 18.41
C PHE A 4 -12.66 -67.59 19.02
N HIS A 5 -11.58 -67.11 19.60
CA HIS A 5 -11.48 -65.71 19.97
C HIS A 5 -10.85 -64.92 18.78
N LEU A 6 -11.62 -63.98 18.24
CA LEU A 6 -11.19 -63.08 17.23
C LEU A 6 -10.60 -61.80 17.88
N THR A 7 -9.28 -61.62 17.81
CA THR A 7 -8.59 -60.47 18.37
C THR A 7 -8.57 -59.38 17.29
N MET A 8 -9.31 -58.31 17.51
CA MET A 8 -9.34 -57.11 16.62
C MET A 8 -8.19 -56.20 17.02
N VAL A 9 -7.18 -56.06 16.13
CA VAL A 9 -6.08 -55.10 16.28
C VAL A 9 -6.52 -53.76 15.70
N LEU A 10 -6.69 -52.77 16.56
CA LEU A 10 -6.98 -51.37 16.18
C LEU A 10 -5.66 -50.69 15.95
N THR A 11 -5.32 -50.45 14.69
CA THR A 11 -4.18 -49.56 14.31
C THR A 11 -4.66 -48.10 14.32
N ALA A 12 -4.26 -47.36 15.33
CA ALA A 12 -4.46 -45.92 15.38
C ALA A 12 -3.45 -45.22 14.44
N GLY A 13 -3.92 -44.75 13.29
CA GLY A 13 -3.14 -43.91 12.39
C GLY A 13 -2.99 -42.50 12.98
N ILE A 14 -1.78 -42.10 13.35
CA ILE A 14 -1.47 -40.72 13.73
C ILE A 14 -1.36 -39.90 12.43
N VAL A 15 -2.35 -39.07 12.17
CA VAL A 15 -2.27 -38.04 11.11
C VAL A 15 -1.46 -36.87 11.67
N ILE A 16 -0.22 -36.76 11.27
CA ILE A 16 0.60 -35.57 11.54
C ILE A 16 0.17 -34.50 10.52
N LEU A 17 -0.68 -33.60 10.96
CA LEU A 17 -0.95 -32.35 10.24
C LEU A 17 0.29 -31.44 10.39
N ALA A 18 1.18 -31.48 9.40
CA ALA A 18 2.26 -30.52 9.30
C ALA A 18 1.64 -29.16 8.98
N SER A 19 1.70 -28.22 9.92
CA SER A 19 1.39 -26.80 9.70
C SER A 19 2.48 -26.16 8.83
N VAL A 20 2.25 -26.08 7.52
CA VAL A 20 3.18 -25.50 6.52
C VAL A 20 3.00 -23.97 6.43
N GLY A 21 2.51 -23.28 7.46
CA GLY A 21 2.07 -21.89 7.36
C GLY A 21 3.03 -20.81 7.86
N SER A 22 4.11 -21.11 8.54
CA SER A 22 4.87 -20.05 9.26
C SER A 22 6.34 -19.85 8.86
N ALA A 23 6.89 -20.66 7.97
CA ALA A 23 8.31 -20.58 7.61
C ALA A 23 8.62 -19.58 6.49
N GLN A 24 7.65 -19.21 5.65
CA GLN A 24 7.88 -18.38 4.46
C GLN A 24 8.05 -16.88 4.72
N ASN A 25 7.67 -16.41 5.91
CA ASN A 25 7.72 -14.98 6.28
C ASN A 25 8.70 -14.68 7.42
N ALA A 26 9.58 -15.58 7.74
CA ALA A 26 10.61 -15.35 8.76
C ALA A 26 11.64 -14.33 8.24
N PRO A 27 12.06 -13.35 9.08
CA PRO A 27 13.10 -12.40 8.70
C PRO A 27 14.38 -13.08 8.21
N THR A 28 14.92 -12.60 7.09
CA THR A 28 16.16 -13.11 6.48
C THR A 28 17.23 -12.04 6.48
N ALA A 29 18.50 -12.46 6.41
CA ALA A 29 19.61 -11.53 6.17
C ALA A 29 19.52 -10.98 4.75
N GLY A 30 19.95 -9.73 4.55
CA GLY A 30 19.96 -9.09 3.26
C GLY A 30 20.54 -7.68 3.33
N PRO A 31 20.53 -6.93 2.23
CA PRO A 31 21.19 -5.63 2.15
C PRO A 31 20.47 -4.53 2.91
N TYR A 32 19.15 -4.65 3.14
CA TYR A 32 18.35 -3.62 3.79
C TYR A 32 18.38 -3.74 5.31
N LYS A 33 18.36 -2.60 5.97
CA LYS A 33 18.27 -2.46 7.43
C LYS A 33 17.45 -1.24 7.81
N VAL A 34 16.92 -1.24 9.03
CA VAL A 34 16.35 -0.04 9.63
C VAL A 34 17.51 0.87 10.01
N LEU A 35 17.66 1.98 9.28
CA LEU A 35 18.74 2.95 9.47
C LEU A 35 18.45 3.87 10.65
N LYS A 36 17.18 4.24 10.81
CA LYS A 36 16.74 5.20 11.82
C LYS A 36 15.31 4.91 12.24
N THR A 37 15.01 5.06 13.51
CA THR A 37 13.66 5.09 14.07
C THR A 37 13.52 6.33 14.93
N VAL A 38 12.52 7.16 14.62
CA VAL A 38 12.26 8.41 15.35
C VAL A 38 10.83 8.38 15.89
N LYS A 39 10.68 8.49 17.21
CA LYS A 39 9.39 8.69 17.86
C LYS A 39 8.96 10.13 17.65
N VAL A 40 7.88 10.33 16.89
CA VAL A 40 7.37 11.67 16.54
C VAL A 40 6.11 12.03 17.32
N GLY A 41 5.55 11.07 18.05
CA GLY A 41 4.37 11.28 18.87
C GLY A 41 3.10 11.56 18.07
N GLY A 42 2.12 12.19 18.73
CA GLY A 42 0.79 12.44 18.16
C GLY A 42 -0.12 11.22 18.30
N ILE A 43 -1.37 11.40 17.87
CA ILE A 43 -2.44 10.40 17.94
C ILE A 43 -3.12 10.25 16.57
N GLY A 44 -3.93 9.22 16.44
CA GLY A 44 -4.69 8.93 15.22
C GLY A 44 -4.00 7.87 14.33
N GLY A 45 -4.79 7.30 13.44
CA GLY A 45 -4.29 6.38 12.41
C GLY A 45 -3.50 7.10 11.34
N PHE A 46 -3.00 6.32 10.40
CA PHE A 46 -2.29 6.82 9.21
C PHE A 46 -2.62 5.89 8.04
N ASP A 47 -2.46 6.42 6.85
CA ASP A 47 -2.57 5.66 5.61
C ASP A 47 -1.62 6.24 4.57
N TYR A 48 -1.83 6.09 3.29
CA TYR A 48 -0.98 6.47 2.15
C TYR A 48 -0.07 7.68 2.41
N ILE A 49 1.14 7.42 2.91
CA ILE A 49 2.18 8.43 3.13
C ILE A 49 2.87 8.77 1.82
N SER A 50 3.44 9.97 1.70
CA SER A 50 4.10 10.43 0.48
C SER A 50 5.44 11.09 0.77
N ALA A 51 6.45 10.72 -0.02
CA ALA A 51 7.76 11.36 0.00
C ALA A 51 7.91 12.31 -1.21
N ASP A 52 8.10 13.58 -0.95
CA ASP A 52 8.57 14.56 -1.90
C ASP A 52 10.10 14.52 -1.91
N SER A 53 10.66 13.75 -2.84
CA SER A 53 12.11 13.56 -2.93
C SER A 53 12.86 14.84 -3.32
N GLU A 54 12.25 15.74 -4.09
CA GLU A 54 12.88 17.00 -4.49
C GLU A 54 12.78 18.07 -3.41
N GLY A 55 11.58 18.27 -2.84
CA GLY A 55 11.34 19.22 -1.75
C GLY A 55 11.81 18.75 -0.39
N ARG A 56 12.33 17.49 -0.29
CA ARG A 56 12.80 16.84 0.94
C ARG A 56 11.79 16.86 2.06
N ARG A 57 10.52 16.51 1.76
CA ARG A 57 9.42 16.43 2.72
C ARG A 57 8.74 15.07 2.72
N LEU A 58 8.39 14.62 3.91
CA LEU A 58 7.55 13.44 4.13
C LEU A 58 6.20 13.90 4.64
N TYR A 59 5.14 13.60 3.89
CA TYR A 59 3.76 13.92 4.25
C TYR A 59 3.09 12.70 4.87
N ILE A 60 2.57 12.87 6.08
CA ILE A 60 1.95 11.81 6.87
C ILE A 60 0.52 12.18 7.20
N PRO A 61 -0.47 11.58 6.52
CA PRO A 61 -1.86 11.76 6.87
C PRO A 61 -2.16 11.19 8.26
N ARG A 62 -2.92 11.94 9.06
CA ARG A 62 -3.37 11.51 10.38
C ARG A 62 -4.90 11.48 10.41
N SER A 63 -5.46 10.32 10.69
CA SER A 63 -6.91 10.15 10.83
C SER A 63 -7.34 10.24 12.30
N GLY A 64 -8.62 10.45 12.54
CA GLY A 64 -9.19 10.55 13.89
C GLY A 64 -9.58 11.97 14.29
N ALA A 65 -9.77 12.22 15.58
CA ALA A 65 -10.30 13.49 16.10
C ALA A 65 -9.37 14.70 15.86
N MET A 66 -8.07 14.45 15.68
CA MET A 66 -7.06 15.47 15.38
C MET A 66 -6.55 15.34 13.95
N GLY A 67 -7.45 15.05 13.01
CA GLY A 67 -7.09 14.86 11.61
C GLY A 67 -6.25 16.02 11.07
N GLN A 68 -4.98 15.73 10.78
CA GLN A 68 -4.01 16.66 10.22
C GLN A 68 -3.16 15.93 9.19
N LEU A 69 -2.57 16.66 8.29
CA LEU A 69 -1.45 16.19 7.51
C LEU A 69 -0.17 16.73 8.14
N THR A 70 0.61 15.86 8.78
CA THR A 70 1.88 16.25 9.39
C THR A 70 3.01 16.15 8.36
N VAL A 71 3.91 17.11 8.39
CA VAL A 71 5.05 17.20 7.46
C VAL A 71 6.35 17.09 8.23
N PHE A 72 7.24 16.24 7.73
CA PHE A 72 8.57 16.03 8.30
C PHE A 72 9.64 16.30 7.25
N ASN A 73 10.81 16.71 7.69
CA ASN A 73 11.99 16.74 6.84
C ASN A 73 12.39 15.32 6.49
N LEU A 74 12.60 15.02 5.22
CA LEU A 74 12.83 13.66 4.72
C LEU A 74 14.20 13.11 5.11
N ASP A 75 15.19 13.98 5.36
CA ASP A 75 16.56 13.58 5.74
C ASP A 75 16.70 13.41 7.24
N THR A 76 16.15 14.36 8.02
CA THR A 76 16.32 14.37 9.48
C THR A 76 15.19 13.70 10.24
N LEU A 77 14.01 13.57 9.63
CA LEU A 77 12.74 13.15 10.24
C LEU A 77 12.25 14.08 11.34
N GLU A 78 12.73 15.32 11.37
CA GLU A 78 12.25 16.35 12.26
C GLU A 78 10.94 16.97 11.75
N PRO A 79 10.05 17.44 12.63
CA PRO A 79 8.84 18.14 12.22
C PRO A 79 9.16 19.36 11.35
N ALA A 80 8.48 19.48 10.21
CA ALA A 80 8.63 20.58 9.25
C ALA A 80 7.36 21.39 9.04
N GLY A 81 6.25 20.99 9.67
CA GLY A 81 4.99 21.71 9.61
C GLY A 81 3.76 20.82 9.67
N THR A 82 2.62 21.45 9.53
CA THR A 82 1.31 20.78 9.44
C THR A 82 0.46 21.46 8.39
N ILE A 83 -0.44 20.71 7.80
CA ILE A 83 -1.48 21.23 6.90
C ILE A 83 -2.81 20.92 7.58
N ASP A 84 -3.62 21.95 7.78
CA ASP A 84 -4.91 21.82 8.45
C ASP A 84 -5.89 21.15 7.49
N THR A 85 -6.07 19.87 7.70
CA THR A 85 -7.04 19.05 6.97
C THR A 85 -8.01 18.39 7.94
N VAL A 86 -9.13 17.91 7.43
CA VAL A 86 -10.08 17.12 8.22
C VAL A 86 -9.92 15.65 7.86
N LYS A 87 -9.32 14.84 8.75
CA LYS A 87 -9.21 13.38 8.61
C LYS A 87 -8.62 12.93 7.27
N SER A 88 -7.33 13.07 7.08
CA SER A 88 -6.65 12.66 5.86
C SER A 88 -6.39 11.14 5.81
N GLY A 89 -6.69 10.50 4.69
CA GLY A 89 -6.35 9.11 4.39
C GLY A 89 -5.06 8.96 3.60
N GLY A 90 -4.81 9.84 2.63
CA GLY A 90 -3.64 9.80 1.78
C GLY A 90 -3.14 11.19 1.41
N ALA A 91 -1.90 11.27 0.93
CA ALA A 91 -1.29 12.50 0.42
C ALA A 91 -0.46 12.22 -0.83
N VAL A 92 -0.43 13.18 -1.74
CA VAL A 92 0.45 13.18 -2.92
C VAL A 92 0.80 14.62 -3.28
N VAL A 93 1.92 14.81 -3.93
CA VAL A 93 2.36 16.13 -4.40
C VAL A 93 2.62 16.12 -5.89
N ASP A 94 2.39 17.27 -6.52
CA ASP A 94 2.86 17.60 -7.86
C ASP A 94 3.88 18.74 -7.78
N PRO A 95 5.18 18.45 -7.85
CA PRO A 95 6.22 19.48 -7.77
C PRO A 95 6.15 20.50 -8.90
N LYS A 96 5.55 20.17 -10.03
CA LYS A 96 5.47 21.06 -11.19
C LYS A 96 4.43 22.14 -10.99
N SER A 97 3.25 21.82 -10.48
CA SER A 97 2.24 22.83 -10.12
C SER A 97 2.55 23.51 -8.79
N GLY A 98 3.37 22.91 -7.94
CA GLY A 98 3.64 23.36 -6.58
C GLY A 98 2.51 23.05 -5.61
N HIS A 99 1.60 22.15 -5.96
CA HIS A 99 0.45 21.77 -5.15
C HIS A 99 0.56 20.36 -4.62
N GLY A 100 0.01 20.17 -3.43
CA GLY A 100 -0.23 18.84 -2.88
C GLY A 100 -1.73 18.61 -2.63
N PHE A 101 -2.10 17.33 -2.52
CA PHE A 101 -3.49 16.89 -2.37
C PHE A 101 -3.60 15.82 -1.31
N SER A 102 -4.69 15.84 -0.53
CA SER A 102 -4.98 14.79 0.44
C SER A 102 -6.39 14.26 0.30
N THR A 103 -6.54 12.94 0.50
CA THR A 103 -7.84 12.26 0.46
C THR A 103 -8.63 12.52 1.73
N THR A 104 -9.24 13.68 1.75
CA THR A 104 -10.27 14.09 2.70
C THR A 104 -11.62 14.17 1.99
N LYS A 105 -12.69 14.45 2.67
CA LYS A 105 -13.95 14.81 2.04
C LYS A 105 -14.45 16.11 2.66
N PRO A 106 -14.31 17.22 1.90
CA PRO A 106 -13.78 17.38 0.53
C PRO A 106 -12.27 17.09 0.42
N ILE A 107 -11.75 16.85 -0.79
CA ILE A 107 -10.32 16.77 -1.06
C ILE A 107 -9.68 18.10 -0.71
N THR A 108 -8.57 18.09 0.00
CA THR A 108 -7.82 19.29 0.34
C THR A 108 -6.64 19.46 -0.63
N MET A 109 -6.54 20.61 -1.27
CA MET A 109 -5.41 21.05 -2.05
C MET A 109 -4.63 22.11 -1.27
N TRP A 110 -3.30 21.98 -1.21
CA TRP A 110 -2.44 22.94 -0.50
C TRP A 110 -1.26 23.38 -1.35
N ASP A 111 -0.70 24.53 -1.01
CA ASP A 111 0.56 25.02 -1.57
C ASP A 111 1.73 24.32 -0.87
N MET A 112 2.62 23.70 -1.64
CA MET A 112 3.75 22.90 -1.13
C MET A 112 4.79 23.73 -0.39
N HIS A 113 4.95 25.03 -0.71
CA HIS A 113 5.95 25.90 -0.08
C HIS A 113 5.46 26.44 1.26
N THR A 114 4.23 26.95 1.29
CA THR A 114 3.65 27.62 2.46
C THR A 114 2.91 26.65 3.38
N LEU A 115 2.57 25.45 2.91
CA LEU A 115 1.71 24.46 3.57
C LEU A 115 0.29 24.97 3.87
N GLN A 116 -0.13 26.05 3.21
CA GLN A 116 -1.47 26.60 3.38
C GLN A 116 -2.47 25.92 2.46
N VAL A 117 -3.66 25.63 2.97
CA VAL A 117 -4.77 25.13 2.15
C VAL A 117 -5.19 26.21 1.18
N VAL A 118 -5.20 25.89 -0.10
CA VAL A 118 -5.59 26.80 -1.17
C VAL A 118 -6.96 26.49 -1.77
N LYS A 119 -7.41 25.24 -1.65
CA LYS A 119 -8.70 24.84 -2.20
C LYS A 119 -9.26 23.59 -1.52
N SER A 120 -10.60 23.55 -1.41
CA SER A 120 -11.37 22.33 -1.12
C SER A 120 -12.10 21.89 -2.38
N ILE A 121 -12.03 20.62 -2.71
CA ILE A 121 -12.58 20.04 -3.95
C ILE A 121 -13.59 18.97 -3.57
N ASP A 122 -14.86 19.21 -3.87
CA ASP A 122 -15.92 18.25 -3.58
C ASP A 122 -15.85 17.04 -4.51
N VAL A 123 -16.04 15.86 -3.93
CA VAL A 123 -16.11 14.58 -4.63
C VAL A 123 -17.26 13.74 -4.06
N ASP A 124 -17.91 12.96 -4.90
CA ASP A 124 -19.08 12.17 -4.50
C ASP A 124 -18.70 10.91 -3.69
N SER A 125 -17.53 10.36 -3.95
CA SER A 125 -17.01 9.12 -3.38
C SER A 125 -16.54 9.24 -1.93
N ARG A 126 -16.09 8.13 -1.34
CA ARG A 126 -15.32 8.08 -0.11
C ARG A 126 -13.84 7.89 -0.44
N PRO A 127 -13.06 9.00 -0.51
CA PRO A 127 -11.66 8.95 -0.89
C PRO A 127 -10.81 8.12 0.06
N ASP A 128 -9.79 7.43 -0.49
CA ASP A 128 -8.83 6.62 0.24
C ASP A 128 -7.43 6.76 -0.39
N GLY A 129 -7.10 5.96 -1.41
CA GLY A 129 -5.84 6.05 -2.14
C GLY A 129 -5.73 7.30 -3.00
N ILE A 130 -4.49 7.68 -3.31
CA ILE A 130 -4.21 8.84 -4.15
C ILE A 130 -2.91 8.64 -4.92
N MET A 131 -2.87 9.09 -6.18
CA MET A 131 -1.71 8.99 -7.04
C MET A 131 -1.60 10.23 -7.94
N PHE A 132 -0.38 10.67 -8.22
CA PHE A 132 -0.08 11.65 -9.26
C PHE A 132 0.31 10.93 -10.56
N ASP A 133 -0.34 11.32 -11.66
CA ASP A 133 0.00 10.86 -13.00
C ASP A 133 0.81 11.94 -13.73
N PRO A 134 2.10 11.71 -13.99
CA PRO A 134 2.95 12.72 -14.66
C PRO A 134 2.66 12.88 -16.16
N PHE A 135 1.93 11.96 -16.79
CA PHE A 135 1.61 12.03 -18.20
C PHE A 135 0.78 13.27 -18.56
N ASN A 136 -0.19 13.60 -17.73
CA ASN A 136 -1.12 14.69 -18.00
C ASN A 136 -1.36 15.59 -16.77
N GLU A 137 -0.47 15.50 -15.76
CA GLU A 137 -0.50 16.32 -14.54
C GLU A 137 -1.84 16.21 -13.81
N ARG A 138 -2.29 14.98 -13.58
CA ARG A 138 -3.56 14.68 -12.90
C ARG A 138 -3.36 13.94 -11.59
N ILE A 139 -4.25 14.24 -10.67
CA ILE A 139 -4.37 13.52 -9.41
C ILE A 139 -5.50 12.51 -9.55
N TRP A 140 -5.18 11.25 -9.30
CA TRP A 140 -6.13 10.13 -9.25
C TRP A 140 -6.50 9.86 -7.81
N VAL A 141 -7.75 10.09 -7.48
CA VAL A 141 -8.33 9.82 -6.16
C VAL A 141 -9.06 8.48 -6.24
N LEU A 142 -8.54 7.49 -5.54
CA LEU A 142 -9.12 6.15 -5.46
C LEU A 142 -10.04 6.06 -4.26
N SER A 143 -11.10 5.28 -4.35
CA SER A 143 -12.20 5.37 -3.40
C SER A 143 -12.81 4.02 -3.07
N HIS A 144 -13.38 3.93 -1.86
CA HIS A 144 -14.10 2.75 -1.36
C HIS A 144 -15.60 2.78 -1.64
N THR A 145 -16.07 3.80 -2.32
CA THR A 145 -17.45 3.90 -2.84
C THR A 145 -17.42 4.51 -4.24
N ALA A 146 -18.35 4.14 -5.07
CA ALA A 146 -18.45 4.71 -6.42
C ALA A 146 -18.70 6.25 -6.36
N PRO A 147 -18.15 7.00 -7.30
CA PRO A 147 -17.19 6.56 -8.33
C PRO A 147 -15.85 6.13 -7.70
N TYR A 148 -15.35 4.94 -8.07
CA TYR A 148 -14.16 4.37 -7.47
C TYR A 148 -12.85 5.06 -7.87
N ALA A 149 -12.86 5.83 -8.97
CA ALA A 149 -11.75 6.71 -9.32
C ALA A 149 -12.28 8.06 -9.82
N THR A 150 -11.84 9.13 -9.15
CA THR A 150 -12.08 10.52 -9.55
C THR A 150 -10.75 11.15 -9.94
N VAL A 151 -10.73 11.89 -11.05
CA VAL A 151 -9.51 12.49 -11.60
C VAL A 151 -9.60 14.00 -11.53
N ILE A 152 -8.56 14.64 -11.00
CA ILE A 152 -8.47 16.06 -10.72
C ILE A 152 -7.27 16.65 -11.49
N ASP A 153 -7.44 17.82 -12.09
CA ASP A 153 -6.35 18.60 -12.64
C ASP A 153 -5.45 19.13 -11.50
N ALA A 154 -4.16 18.83 -11.52
CA ALA A 154 -3.26 19.15 -10.42
C ALA A 154 -2.94 20.63 -10.31
N LYS A 155 -3.06 21.40 -11.40
CA LYS A 155 -2.79 22.84 -11.40
C LYS A 155 -4.02 23.63 -10.92
N GLU A 156 -5.17 23.32 -11.49
CA GLU A 156 -6.40 24.10 -11.26
C GLU A 156 -7.23 23.56 -10.08
N GLY A 157 -6.98 22.35 -9.63
CA GLY A 157 -7.77 21.67 -8.60
C GLY A 157 -9.23 21.54 -9.04
N THR A 158 -9.48 21.13 -10.27
CA THR A 158 -10.82 20.91 -10.83
C THR A 158 -11.02 19.44 -11.16
N VAL A 159 -12.20 18.90 -10.88
CA VAL A 159 -12.53 17.53 -11.29
C VAL A 159 -12.61 17.46 -12.81
N VAL A 160 -11.78 16.62 -13.41
CA VAL A 160 -11.74 16.36 -14.87
C VAL A 160 -12.79 15.32 -15.25
N GLY A 161 -13.00 14.29 -14.41
CA GLY A 161 -13.95 13.22 -14.64
C GLY A 161 -13.77 12.06 -13.68
N THR A 162 -14.46 10.97 -14.00
CA THR A 162 -14.40 9.70 -13.26
C THR A 162 -14.17 8.55 -14.23
N VAL A 163 -13.67 7.42 -13.74
CA VAL A 163 -13.55 6.18 -14.51
C VAL A 163 -14.77 5.32 -14.23
N ALA A 164 -15.85 5.56 -14.96
CA ALA A 164 -17.16 4.96 -14.70
C ALA A 164 -17.17 3.42 -14.80
N GLU A 165 -16.33 2.84 -15.66
CA GLU A 165 -16.26 1.39 -15.85
C GLU A 165 -15.67 0.66 -14.63
N LEU A 166 -14.93 1.36 -13.74
CA LEU A 166 -14.46 0.79 -12.47
C LEU A 166 -15.65 0.51 -11.52
N ASP A 167 -16.76 1.21 -11.63
CA ASP A 167 -17.91 1.03 -10.76
C ASP A 167 -18.50 -0.37 -10.87
N ALA A 168 -18.32 -1.04 -12.00
CA ALA A 168 -18.69 -2.44 -12.19
C ALA A 168 -17.62 -3.44 -11.69
N ARG A 169 -16.41 -2.97 -11.37
CA ARG A 169 -15.27 -3.81 -10.94
C ARG A 169 -15.08 -3.84 -9.43
N GLY A 170 -15.37 -2.76 -8.73
CA GLY A 170 -15.31 -2.67 -7.28
C GLY A 170 -14.23 -1.71 -6.77
N THR A 171 -13.94 -1.80 -5.50
CA THR A 171 -13.05 -0.91 -4.75
C THR A 171 -11.68 -0.78 -5.40
N ALA A 172 -11.27 0.46 -5.66
CA ALA A 172 -9.93 0.78 -6.13
C ALA A 172 -9.00 1.04 -4.94
N GLU A 173 -7.86 0.38 -4.96
CA GLU A 173 -6.79 0.52 -3.95
C GLU A 173 -5.60 1.30 -4.53
N GLN A 174 -4.38 0.80 -4.48
CA GLN A 174 -3.25 1.52 -5.07
C GLN A 174 -3.29 1.48 -6.61
N ALA A 175 -2.92 2.60 -7.23
CA ALA A 175 -2.71 2.71 -8.67
C ALA A 175 -1.28 3.14 -8.99
N VAL A 176 -0.84 2.83 -10.20
CA VAL A 176 0.45 3.27 -10.76
C VAL A 176 0.25 3.75 -12.19
N SER A 177 1.04 4.75 -12.61
CA SER A 177 1.07 5.26 -13.97
C SER A 177 2.33 4.77 -14.69
N ASP A 178 2.20 4.49 -16.00
CA ASP A 178 3.37 4.24 -16.85
C ASP A 178 4.08 5.54 -17.28
N GLY A 179 3.51 6.71 -16.95
CA GLY A 179 3.99 8.02 -17.36
C GLY A 179 3.84 8.29 -18.86
N LYS A 180 3.14 7.44 -19.61
CA LYS A 180 2.96 7.50 -21.07
C LYS A 180 1.49 7.48 -21.51
N GLY A 181 0.58 7.43 -20.55
CA GLY A 181 -0.87 7.50 -20.79
C GLY A 181 -1.67 6.29 -20.34
N THR A 182 -1.04 5.34 -19.63
CA THR A 182 -1.73 4.21 -19.03
C THR A 182 -1.65 4.27 -17.51
N VAL A 183 -2.80 4.10 -16.87
CA VAL A 183 -2.89 3.93 -15.41
C VAL A 183 -3.40 2.53 -15.11
N TYR A 184 -2.67 1.84 -14.25
CA TYR A 184 -3.04 0.52 -13.72
C TYR A 184 -3.61 0.69 -12.33
N VAL A 185 -4.77 0.10 -12.06
CA VAL A 185 -5.48 0.21 -10.77
C VAL A 185 -5.69 -1.18 -10.19
N ASN A 186 -5.21 -1.42 -8.97
CA ASN A 186 -5.48 -2.65 -8.25
C ASN A 186 -6.93 -2.64 -7.75
N VAL A 187 -7.73 -3.61 -8.23
CA VAL A 187 -9.15 -3.72 -7.88
C VAL A 187 -9.31 -4.76 -6.77
N SER A 188 -9.67 -4.29 -5.58
CA SER A 188 -9.66 -5.09 -4.36
C SER A 188 -10.68 -6.22 -4.39
N ASP A 189 -11.94 -5.91 -4.61
CA ASP A 189 -13.04 -6.86 -4.35
C ASP A 189 -13.01 -8.12 -5.22
N LYS A 190 -12.53 -8.01 -6.44
CA LYS A 190 -12.61 -9.08 -7.44
C LYS A 190 -11.26 -9.68 -7.84
N GLY A 191 -10.16 -9.17 -7.28
CA GLY A 191 -8.82 -9.65 -7.61
C GLY A 191 -8.47 -9.44 -9.08
N GLY A 192 -8.08 -8.20 -9.42
CA GLY A 192 -7.69 -7.88 -10.78
C GLY A 192 -7.01 -6.53 -10.91
N VAL A 193 -6.41 -6.30 -12.06
CA VAL A 193 -5.79 -5.03 -12.43
C VAL A 193 -6.58 -4.40 -13.57
N ALA A 194 -7.18 -3.25 -13.31
CA ALA A 194 -7.81 -2.45 -14.35
C ALA A 194 -6.77 -1.62 -15.10
N VAL A 195 -6.83 -1.61 -16.42
CA VAL A 195 -5.96 -0.84 -17.30
C VAL A 195 -6.77 0.30 -17.89
N VAL A 196 -6.39 1.53 -17.58
CA VAL A 196 -7.16 2.73 -17.92
C VAL A 196 -6.34 3.64 -18.83
N ASP A 197 -6.92 4.10 -19.91
CA ASP A 197 -6.35 5.21 -20.70
C ASP A 197 -6.51 6.52 -19.94
N ALA A 198 -5.38 7.11 -19.56
CA ALA A 198 -5.33 8.29 -18.69
C ALA A 198 -5.90 9.56 -19.34
N LYS A 199 -5.99 9.62 -20.67
CA LYS A 199 -6.53 10.76 -21.41
C LYS A 199 -8.04 10.72 -21.48
N SER A 200 -8.59 9.59 -21.89
CA SER A 200 -10.04 9.41 -22.10
C SER A 200 -10.77 8.95 -20.83
N LEU A 201 -10.06 8.52 -19.80
CA LEU A 201 -10.58 7.92 -18.58
C LEU A 201 -11.43 6.67 -18.84
N LYS A 202 -11.06 5.89 -19.86
CA LYS A 202 -11.74 4.67 -20.27
C LYS A 202 -10.96 3.43 -19.86
N LEU A 203 -11.68 2.44 -19.34
CA LEU A 203 -11.15 1.11 -19.14
C LEU A 203 -10.82 0.47 -20.49
N THR A 204 -9.55 0.15 -20.72
CA THR A 204 -9.11 -0.52 -21.96
C THR A 204 -9.01 -2.02 -21.79
N HIS A 205 -8.52 -2.49 -20.63
CA HIS A 205 -8.39 -3.90 -20.30
C HIS A 205 -8.67 -4.14 -18.81
N TYR A 206 -8.95 -5.38 -18.47
CA TYR A 206 -9.03 -5.86 -17.10
C TYR A 206 -8.31 -7.21 -17.02
N TYR A 207 -7.21 -7.24 -16.27
CA TYR A 207 -6.43 -8.44 -16.05
C TYR A 207 -6.94 -9.16 -14.81
N ASP A 208 -7.70 -10.24 -15.01
CA ASP A 208 -8.27 -11.04 -13.94
C ASP A 208 -7.18 -11.93 -13.32
N VAL A 209 -6.89 -11.72 -12.04
CA VAL A 209 -5.96 -12.52 -11.25
C VAL A 209 -6.64 -13.23 -10.09
N SER A 210 -7.97 -13.25 -10.05
CA SER A 210 -8.78 -13.82 -8.97
C SER A 210 -8.46 -15.29 -8.66
N ALA A 211 -8.01 -16.05 -9.65
CA ALA A 211 -7.55 -17.43 -9.46
C ALA A 211 -6.24 -17.52 -8.64
N LYS A 212 -5.52 -16.42 -8.44
CA LYS A 212 -4.30 -16.33 -7.62
C LYS A 212 -4.55 -15.66 -6.28
N GLY A 213 -5.49 -14.73 -6.22
CA GLY A 213 -5.87 -14.04 -5.01
C GLY A 213 -6.88 -12.93 -5.25
N VAL A 214 -7.52 -12.50 -4.19
CA VAL A 214 -8.47 -11.39 -4.14
C VAL A 214 -8.09 -10.41 -3.03
N HIS A 215 -8.87 -9.37 -2.84
CA HIS A 215 -8.57 -8.27 -1.94
C HIS A 215 -7.19 -7.64 -2.24
N GLY A 216 -7.06 -7.16 -3.47
CA GLY A 216 -5.91 -6.41 -3.94
C GLY A 216 -5.60 -5.22 -3.03
N SER A 217 -4.32 -4.87 -2.91
CA SER A 217 -3.87 -3.75 -2.09
C SER A 217 -2.77 -2.96 -2.80
N GLY A 218 -1.51 -3.16 -2.41
CA GLY A 218 -0.37 -2.49 -3.00
C GLY A 218 -0.12 -2.90 -4.46
N MET A 219 0.47 -1.99 -5.23
CA MET A 219 0.89 -2.25 -6.61
C MET A 219 2.13 -1.42 -6.95
N ALA A 220 3.04 -2.02 -7.74
CA ALA A 220 4.19 -1.35 -8.32
C ALA A 220 4.28 -1.62 -9.82
N TYR A 221 5.01 -0.77 -10.52
CA TYR A 221 5.23 -0.88 -11.96
C TYR A 221 6.71 -0.67 -12.31
N ASP A 222 7.28 -1.60 -13.05
CA ASP A 222 8.57 -1.40 -13.72
C ASP A 222 8.34 -0.91 -15.15
N ALA A 223 8.67 0.35 -15.38
CA ALA A 223 8.53 1.01 -16.68
C ALA A 223 9.56 0.53 -17.72
N LYS A 224 10.65 -0.10 -17.30
CA LYS A 224 11.72 -0.60 -18.19
C LYS A 224 11.32 -1.93 -18.83
N ASN A 225 10.79 -2.84 -18.02
CA ASN A 225 10.47 -4.20 -18.44
C ASN A 225 8.98 -4.43 -18.66
N HIS A 226 8.15 -3.38 -18.46
CA HIS A 226 6.68 -3.42 -18.57
C HIS A 226 6.08 -4.51 -17.66
N VAL A 227 6.45 -4.47 -16.38
CA VAL A 227 5.99 -5.43 -15.38
C VAL A 227 5.12 -4.75 -14.34
N ILE A 228 3.97 -5.35 -14.06
CA ILE A 228 3.09 -4.99 -12.94
C ILE A 228 3.33 -5.99 -11.82
N VAL A 229 3.47 -5.48 -10.59
CA VAL A 229 3.57 -6.28 -9.38
C VAL A 229 2.39 -5.94 -8.48
N ALA A 230 1.39 -6.83 -8.43
CA ALA A 230 0.14 -6.63 -7.71
C ALA A 230 0.07 -7.54 -6.47
N TYR A 231 -0.33 -6.98 -5.34
CA TYR A 231 -0.42 -7.69 -4.07
C TYR A 231 -1.86 -8.01 -3.74
N MET A 232 -2.13 -9.29 -3.39
CA MET A 232 -3.44 -9.80 -2.99
C MET A 232 -3.36 -10.32 -1.56
N ARG A 233 -4.43 -10.10 -0.79
CA ARG A 233 -4.46 -10.44 0.65
C ARG A 233 -5.03 -11.82 0.94
N ASP A 234 -5.96 -12.32 0.12
CA ASP A 234 -6.75 -13.53 0.38
C ASP A 234 -6.70 -14.52 -0.79
N PRO A 235 -6.83 -15.85 -0.52
CA PRO A 235 -6.97 -16.50 0.79
C PRO A 235 -5.66 -16.55 1.59
N ALA A 236 -4.53 -16.26 0.95
CA ALA A 236 -3.21 -16.10 1.58
C ALA A 236 -2.49 -14.92 0.90
N PRO A 237 -1.67 -14.16 1.64
CA PRO A 237 -0.92 -13.05 1.06
C PRO A 237 -0.01 -13.53 -0.08
N VAL A 238 -0.20 -12.97 -1.26
CA VAL A 238 0.51 -13.34 -2.48
C VAL A 238 0.81 -12.13 -3.34
N VAL A 239 1.98 -12.16 -3.98
CA VAL A 239 2.37 -11.24 -5.03
C VAL A 239 2.08 -11.90 -6.37
N VAL A 240 1.35 -11.21 -7.23
CA VAL A 240 1.09 -11.63 -8.62
C VAL A 240 1.86 -10.70 -9.53
N ILE A 241 2.80 -11.25 -10.29
CA ILE A 241 3.65 -10.51 -11.22
C ILE A 241 3.16 -10.76 -12.63
N LEU A 242 2.86 -9.68 -13.36
CA LEU A 242 2.22 -9.72 -14.67
C LEU A 242 3.04 -8.94 -15.71
N ASN A 243 2.97 -9.42 -16.94
CA ASN A 243 3.34 -8.59 -18.08
C ASN A 243 2.28 -7.51 -18.29
N ALA A 244 2.67 -6.25 -18.30
CA ALA A 244 1.77 -5.10 -18.39
C ALA A 244 1.11 -4.92 -19.76
N ASP A 245 1.74 -5.45 -20.83
CA ASP A 245 1.22 -5.28 -22.18
C ASP A 245 0.04 -6.22 -22.51
N ASN A 246 -0.05 -7.36 -21.80
CA ASN A 246 -1.04 -8.38 -22.12
C ASN A 246 -1.72 -9.05 -20.92
N GLY A 247 -1.31 -8.72 -19.68
CA GLY A 247 -1.87 -9.26 -18.44
C GLY A 247 -1.50 -10.71 -18.13
N ASN A 248 -0.58 -11.31 -18.89
CA ASN A 248 -0.13 -12.67 -18.60
C ASN A 248 0.63 -12.72 -17.28
N ILE A 249 0.25 -13.66 -16.42
CA ILE A 249 0.93 -13.89 -15.16
C ILE A 249 2.30 -14.50 -15.45
N ILE A 250 3.36 -13.83 -15.06
CA ILE A 250 4.75 -14.27 -15.16
C ILE A 250 5.03 -15.27 -14.03
N THR A 251 4.78 -14.86 -12.79
CA THR A 251 4.99 -15.70 -11.61
C THR A 251 4.18 -15.19 -10.43
N THR A 252 4.18 -15.96 -9.33
CA THR A 252 3.65 -15.55 -8.04
C THR A 252 4.65 -15.84 -6.93
N LEU A 253 4.72 -14.96 -5.93
CA LEU A 253 5.60 -15.11 -4.77
C LEU A 253 4.80 -14.92 -3.48
N PRO A 254 5.16 -15.59 -2.38
CA PRO A 254 4.58 -15.30 -1.07
C PRO A 254 5.04 -13.93 -0.57
N THR A 255 4.24 -13.32 0.32
CA THR A 255 4.58 -12.06 0.99
C THR A 255 4.05 -12.07 2.43
N GLY A 256 4.43 -11.09 3.23
CA GLY A 256 3.91 -10.93 4.58
C GLY A 256 2.46 -10.46 4.61
N ALA A 257 1.80 -10.67 5.74
CA ALA A 257 0.39 -10.33 5.90
C ALA A 257 0.16 -8.83 6.07
N GLY A 258 -0.90 -8.33 5.42
CA GLY A 258 -1.37 -6.95 5.58
C GLY A 258 -0.53 -5.94 4.82
N VAL A 259 -0.11 -6.26 3.60
CA VAL A 259 0.47 -5.29 2.67
C VAL A 259 -0.57 -4.21 2.38
N ASP A 260 -0.11 -2.95 2.34
CA ASP A 260 -0.95 -1.80 2.05
C ASP A 260 -0.41 -1.01 0.86
N THR A 261 0.82 -0.53 0.95
CA THR A 261 1.48 0.14 -0.17
C THR A 261 2.80 -0.51 -0.54
N VAL A 262 3.16 -0.32 -1.81
CA VAL A 262 4.32 -0.93 -2.45
C VAL A 262 5.03 0.11 -3.28
N ALA A 263 6.35 -0.01 -3.40
CA ALA A 263 7.18 0.84 -4.23
C ALA A 263 8.13 -0.02 -5.09
N PHE A 264 8.50 0.53 -6.24
CA PHE A 264 9.55 -0.01 -7.09
C PHE A 264 10.77 0.91 -7.07
N ASN A 265 11.94 0.34 -6.84
CA ASN A 265 13.22 1.04 -6.95
C ASN A 265 13.87 0.71 -8.28
N PRO A 266 13.82 1.59 -9.28
CA PRO A 266 14.38 1.32 -10.61
C PRO A 266 15.91 1.27 -10.63
N ALA A 267 16.59 1.86 -9.64
CA ALA A 267 18.05 1.84 -9.57
C ALA A 267 18.59 0.45 -9.18
N THR A 268 17.83 -0.27 -8.39
CA THR A 268 18.21 -1.60 -7.91
C THR A 268 17.33 -2.71 -8.48
N MET A 269 16.31 -2.38 -9.27
CA MET A 269 15.31 -3.33 -9.80
C MET A 269 14.68 -4.15 -8.66
N GLU A 270 14.12 -3.47 -7.68
CA GLU A 270 13.53 -4.09 -6.49
C GLU A 270 12.13 -3.56 -6.22
N VAL A 271 11.24 -4.48 -5.87
CA VAL A 271 9.91 -4.18 -5.34
C VAL A 271 9.96 -4.30 -3.83
N ILE A 272 9.44 -3.31 -3.13
CA ILE A 272 9.48 -3.22 -1.68
C ILE A 272 8.06 -3.05 -1.15
N SER A 273 7.63 -3.90 -0.22
CA SER A 273 6.29 -3.85 0.39
C SER A 273 6.35 -3.65 1.90
N GLY A 274 5.51 -2.76 2.43
CA GLY A 274 5.27 -2.64 3.87
C GLY A 274 4.15 -3.59 4.33
N GLU A 275 4.35 -4.27 5.46
CA GLU A 275 3.47 -5.35 5.94
C GLU A 275 3.04 -5.12 7.39
N ALA A 276 1.73 -5.15 7.64
CA ALA A 276 1.18 -4.95 8.98
C ALA A 276 1.69 -6.00 10.00
N ALA A 277 2.13 -7.16 9.52
CA ALA A 277 2.75 -8.19 10.35
C ALA A 277 4.08 -7.75 11.02
N GLY A 278 4.67 -6.63 10.59
CA GLY A 278 5.93 -6.10 11.11
C GLY A 278 7.14 -6.60 10.32
N THR A 279 6.93 -6.81 9.04
CA THR A 279 7.97 -7.16 8.07
C THR A 279 7.91 -6.23 6.85
N MET A 280 8.93 -6.34 6.01
CA MET A 280 9.03 -5.70 4.71
C MET A 280 9.65 -6.71 3.77
N THR A 281 8.93 -7.09 2.71
CA THR A 281 9.46 -8.01 1.72
C THR A 281 10.09 -7.23 0.58
N ILE A 282 11.32 -7.59 0.26
CA ILE A 282 12.10 -7.07 -0.86
C ILE A 282 12.19 -8.15 -1.92
N ILE A 283 11.65 -7.88 -3.10
CA ILE A 283 11.69 -8.77 -4.25
C ILE A 283 12.65 -8.17 -5.27
N LYS A 284 13.65 -8.93 -5.65
CA LYS A 284 14.58 -8.60 -6.73
C LYS A 284 14.02 -9.06 -8.05
N GLU A 285 14.05 -8.18 -9.04
CA GLU A 285 13.85 -8.49 -10.44
C GLU A 285 15.21 -8.71 -11.08
N ASP A 286 15.59 -9.97 -11.30
CA ASP A 286 16.84 -10.35 -11.97
C ASP A 286 16.71 -10.25 -13.49
N SER A 287 15.51 -10.48 -14.01
CA SER A 287 15.14 -10.28 -15.40
C SER A 287 13.62 -10.05 -15.53
N PRO A 288 13.09 -9.66 -16.70
CA PRO A 288 11.65 -9.49 -16.91
C PRO A 288 10.78 -10.71 -16.61
N THR A 289 11.39 -11.88 -16.42
CA THR A 289 10.71 -13.15 -16.15
C THR A 289 11.23 -13.88 -14.91
N ASP A 290 12.23 -13.32 -14.23
CA ASP A 290 12.84 -13.95 -13.04
C ASP A 290 12.82 -13.01 -11.85
N PHE A 291 12.13 -13.45 -10.78
CA PHE A 291 11.89 -12.69 -9.58
C PHE A 291 12.13 -13.55 -8.34
N VAL A 292 12.90 -13.05 -7.41
CA VAL A 292 13.24 -13.75 -6.17
C VAL A 292 12.99 -12.87 -4.95
N ILE A 293 12.59 -13.48 -3.84
CA ILE A 293 12.57 -12.77 -2.55
C ILE A 293 14.03 -12.62 -2.09
N GLU A 294 14.57 -11.41 -2.19
CA GLU A 294 15.94 -11.10 -1.77
C GLU A 294 16.03 -11.03 -0.26
N GLN A 295 15.01 -10.44 0.38
CA GLN A 295 15.00 -10.26 1.83
C GLN A 295 13.59 -10.13 2.40
N THR A 296 13.40 -10.66 3.62
CA THR A 296 12.30 -10.29 4.50
C THR A 296 12.90 -9.54 5.69
N LEU A 297 12.77 -8.22 5.72
CA LEU A 297 13.30 -7.37 6.77
C LEU A 297 12.29 -7.25 7.93
N LYS A 298 12.75 -7.40 9.16
CA LYS A 298 11.93 -7.12 10.35
C LYS A 298 11.74 -5.62 10.53
N THR A 299 10.49 -5.18 10.70
CA THR A 299 10.09 -3.81 11.01
C THR A 299 9.21 -3.76 12.26
N MET A 300 8.50 -2.66 12.49
CA MET A 300 7.51 -2.57 13.55
C MET A 300 6.17 -3.16 13.10
N VAL A 301 5.48 -3.86 14.00
CA VAL A 301 4.11 -4.32 13.76
C VAL A 301 3.21 -3.13 13.44
N GLY A 302 2.48 -3.20 12.33
CA GLY A 302 1.64 -2.12 11.83
C GLY A 302 2.31 -1.19 10.82
N ALA A 303 3.59 -1.36 10.51
CA ALA A 303 4.33 -0.60 9.49
C ALA A 303 3.96 -1.08 8.07
N LYS A 304 2.74 -0.80 7.64
CA LYS A 304 2.11 -1.36 6.43
C LYS A 304 2.16 -0.44 5.21
N THR A 305 2.21 0.88 5.42
CA THR A 305 2.33 1.88 4.36
C THR A 305 3.76 2.35 4.24
N ILE A 306 4.20 2.54 3.01
CA ILE A 306 5.55 3.00 2.72
C ILE A 306 5.53 4.19 1.76
N ALA A 307 6.58 5.02 1.82
CA ALA A 307 6.94 5.99 0.79
C ALA A 307 8.39 5.76 0.37
N PHE A 308 8.65 5.93 -0.90
CA PHE A 308 9.98 5.76 -1.48
C PHE A 308 10.60 7.12 -1.80
N ASP A 309 11.78 7.37 -1.25
CA ASP A 309 12.61 8.51 -1.62
C ASP A 309 13.52 8.12 -2.78
N SER A 310 13.13 8.53 -3.98
CA SER A 310 13.85 8.19 -5.21
C SER A 310 15.26 8.79 -5.30
N LYS A 311 15.55 9.83 -4.51
CA LYS A 311 16.85 10.51 -4.50
C LYS A 311 17.90 9.78 -3.68
N THR A 312 17.49 9.15 -2.58
CA THR A 312 18.40 8.43 -1.68
C THR A 312 18.26 6.92 -1.76
N GLY A 313 17.16 6.42 -2.35
CA GLY A 313 16.79 5.00 -2.31
C GLY A 313 16.23 4.55 -0.95
N HIS A 314 15.98 5.48 -0.01
CA HIS A 314 15.40 5.13 1.27
C HIS A 314 13.90 4.85 1.16
N VAL A 315 13.43 3.96 2.00
CA VAL A 315 12.01 3.68 2.22
C VAL A 315 11.60 4.18 3.58
N LEU A 316 10.57 5.01 3.62
CA LEU A 316 9.97 5.50 4.85
C LEU A 316 8.73 4.68 5.16
N THR A 317 8.57 4.29 6.40
CA THR A 317 7.36 3.66 6.91
C THR A 317 7.08 4.13 8.33
N MET A 318 5.92 3.78 8.86
CA MET A 318 5.56 4.21 10.20
C MET A 318 4.68 3.20 10.92
N ALA A 319 4.75 3.24 12.22
CA ALA A 319 3.90 2.47 13.10
C ALA A 319 3.71 3.16 14.45
N ALA A 320 2.72 2.68 15.20
CA ALA A 320 2.55 3.01 16.60
C ALA A 320 2.43 1.73 17.40
N GLU A 321 2.76 1.79 18.69
CA GLU A 321 2.52 0.71 19.62
C GLU A 321 1.10 0.81 20.19
N TYR A 322 0.48 -0.34 20.41
CA TYR A 322 -0.87 -0.45 20.93
C TYR A 322 -0.89 -1.31 22.19
N GLY A 323 -1.74 -0.97 23.13
CA GLY A 323 -2.00 -1.79 24.30
C GLY A 323 -2.63 -3.14 23.95
N PRO A 324 -2.86 -4.00 24.97
CA PRO A 324 -3.55 -5.27 24.77
C PRO A 324 -4.94 -5.07 24.13
N SER A 325 -5.32 -5.98 23.26
CA SER A 325 -6.69 -6.01 22.73
C SER A 325 -7.68 -6.18 23.87
N PRO A 326 -8.85 -5.54 23.79
CA PRO A 326 -9.94 -5.79 24.74
C PRO A 326 -10.25 -7.30 24.81
N ALA A 327 -10.58 -7.80 26.03
CA ALA A 327 -10.87 -9.22 26.24
C ALA A 327 -12.01 -9.75 25.36
N ASP A 328 -12.94 -8.88 24.98
CA ASP A 328 -14.13 -9.18 24.17
C ASP A 328 -13.93 -8.95 22.68
N ALA A 329 -12.69 -8.70 22.21
CA ALA A 329 -12.44 -8.48 20.79
C ALA A 329 -12.67 -9.79 20.01
N PRO A 330 -13.44 -9.76 18.90
CA PRO A 330 -13.67 -10.96 18.08
C PRO A 330 -12.35 -11.58 17.59
N ALA A 331 -12.26 -12.91 17.58
CA ALA A 331 -11.12 -13.62 17.04
C ALA A 331 -10.92 -13.21 15.57
N GLY A 332 -9.73 -12.74 15.21
CA GLY A 332 -9.42 -12.23 13.86
C GLY A 332 -9.51 -10.70 13.71
N ALA A 333 -9.95 -9.98 14.73
CA ALA A 333 -10.06 -8.50 14.71
C ALA A 333 -8.70 -7.76 14.76
N ALA A 334 -7.58 -8.45 14.67
CA ALA A 334 -6.23 -7.87 14.66
C ALA A 334 -5.97 -6.86 13.50
N GLY A 335 -6.88 -6.73 12.55
CA GLY A 335 -6.80 -5.84 11.39
C GLY A 335 -7.39 -4.46 11.59
N ARG A 336 -8.53 -4.17 12.03
CA ARG A 336 -9.14 -2.80 12.13
C ARG A 336 -9.92 -2.50 13.40
N GLY A 337 -10.18 -3.44 14.29
CA GLY A 337 -11.01 -3.22 15.48
C GLY A 337 -10.56 -3.91 16.75
N GLY A 338 -9.51 -4.75 16.69
CA GLY A 338 -9.08 -5.57 17.83
C GLY A 338 -7.80 -5.10 18.53
N ARG A 339 -7.24 -3.96 18.13
CA ARG A 339 -6.10 -3.37 18.84
C ARG A 339 -6.59 -2.59 20.05
N GLY A 340 -5.87 -2.68 21.15
CA GLY A 340 -6.08 -1.81 22.30
C GLY A 340 -5.80 -0.34 21.96
N PRO A 341 -5.89 0.56 22.94
CA PRO A 341 -5.57 1.97 22.72
C PRO A 341 -4.12 2.16 22.31
N MET A 342 -3.86 3.13 21.41
CA MET A 342 -2.50 3.52 21.06
C MET A 342 -1.75 3.96 22.32
N ILE A 343 -0.55 3.46 22.49
CA ILE A 343 0.35 3.90 23.57
C ILE A 343 0.77 5.34 23.30
N PRO A 344 0.57 6.28 24.22
CA PRO A 344 0.94 7.67 24.02
C PRO A 344 2.42 7.82 23.60
N SER A 345 2.68 8.74 22.69
CA SER A 345 4.02 9.05 22.15
C SER A 345 4.76 7.89 21.48
N SER A 346 4.09 6.77 21.17
CA SER A 346 4.72 5.62 20.49
C SER A 346 4.81 5.78 18.98
N PHE A 347 4.09 6.71 18.39
CA PHE A 347 4.09 6.90 16.93
C PHE A 347 5.50 7.18 16.43
N SER A 348 5.97 6.34 15.51
CA SER A 348 7.36 6.33 15.05
C SER A 348 7.44 6.30 13.53
N ILE A 349 8.42 7.01 12.99
CA ILE A 349 8.82 6.90 11.59
C ILE A 349 10.09 6.04 11.54
N LEU A 350 10.11 5.08 10.64
CA LEU A 350 11.26 4.25 10.33
C LEU A 350 11.81 4.65 8.95
N MET A 351 13.11 4.83 8.88
CA MET A 351 13.85 4.96 7.63
C MET A 351 14.61 3.65 7.38
N VAL A 352 14.38 3.07 6.23
CA VAL A 352 14.98 1.80 5.79
C VAL A 352 15.83 2.07 4.57
N GLY A 353 16.98 1.42 4.50
CA GLY A 353 17.89 1.53 3.36
C GLY A 353 18.96 0.45 3.40
N ARG A 354 19.78 0.42 2.38
CA ARG A 354 20.93 -0.48 2.25
C ARG A 354 22.12 -0.09 3.11
#